data_d4ff8286124ad916861eed20b129fb6f
#
_entry.id   d4ff8286124ad916861eed20b129fb6f
#
_cell.length_a   1.000
_cell.length_b   1.000
_cell.length_c   1.000
_cell.angle_alpha   90.00
_cell.angle_beta   90.00
_cell.angle_gamma   90.00
#
_symmetry.space_group_name_H-M   'P 1'
#
loop_
_entity.id
_entity.type
_entity.pdbx_description
1 polymer ?
#
loop_
_entity_poly.entity_id
_entity_poly.type
_entity_poly.pdbx_seq_one_letter_code
_entity_poly.pdbx_strand_id
1 'polypeptide(L)'
;MKYLKIFFFLLCFNIISSQSADDCMSNLSIFAEYYKVKNYDSAYEPWMEVRKNCPKLNVAIYTYGKRMLENFIKESLKKGDDGIVDAKKYQQDLLGLYDEWLINFPEYRGRRIVGEIISNKAQVMVDYKLASTQEIYNVFDTAYKEDRSSFDDPKPLYNYFKVYFQLYKEGSVTMEEIFDKYEEISERFEEVIDGYSKQLDKIIKKEESGQKLSSRESSNKRAYGINSTASSTYLKNLNAIIAKESTCENLIPLYRKNLAE
;
A
#
# COMPACT_ATOMS: atom_id res chain seq x y z
N MET A 1 -42.90 26.78 -31.95
CA MET A 1 -41.79 27.46 -31.21
C MET A 1 -41.44 26.84 -29.85
N LYS A 2 -42.30 26.01 -29.23
CA LYS A 2 -41.99 25.32 -27.92
C LYS A 2 -40.90 24.23 -28.03
N TYR A 3 -40.82 23.54 -29.17
CA TYR A 3 -39.85 22.45 -29.38
C TYR A 3 -38.43 22.93 -29.72
N LEU A 4 -38.31 24.13 -30.26
CA LEU A 4 -37.00 24.73 -30.60
C LEU A 4 -36.20 25.12 -29.36
N LYS A 5 -36.89 25.51 -28.26
CA LYS A 5 -36.23 25.87 -26.98
C LYS A 5 -35.70 24.65 -26.22
N ILE A 6 -36.36 23.48 -26.33
CA ILE A 6 -35.93 22.24 -25.71
C ILE A 6 -34.70 21.66 -26.41
N PHE A 7 -34.61 21.78 -27.72
CA PHE A 7 -33.44 21.31 -28.49
C PHE A 7 -32.17 22.13 -28.21
N PHE A 8 -32.31 23.44 -27.97
CA PHE A 8 -31.19 24.31 -27.64
C PHE A 8 -30.64 24.05 -26.23
N PHE A 9 -31.49 23.63 -25.26
CA PHE A 9 -31.06 23.32 -23.91
C PHE A 9 -30.30 21.98 -23.82
N LEU A 10 -30.65 21.01 -24.67
CA LEU A 10 -29.90 19.71 -24.76
C LEU A 10 -28.51 19.86 -25.38
N LEU A 11 -28.30 20.80 -26.29
CA LEU A 11 -26.99 21.09 -26.91
C LEU A 11 -26.00 21.75 -25.94
N CYS A 12 -26.50 22.59 -25.00
CA CYS A 12 -25.62 23.22 -24.00
C CYS A 12 -25.08 22.26 -22.94
N PHE A 13 -25.77 21.15 -22.64
CA PHE A 13 -25.30 20.17 -21.62
C PHE A 13 -24.10 19.36 -22.11
N ASN A 14 -23.95 19.13 -23.40
CA ASN A 14 -22.81 18.35 -23.93
C ASN A 14 -21.51 19.18 -24.02
N ILE A 15 -21.60 20.49 -24.09
CA ILE A 15 -20.43 21.39 -24.18
C ILE A 15 -19.73 21.50 -22.83
N ILE A 16 -20.49 21.49 -21.71
CA ILE A 16 -19.94 21.57 -20.34
C ILE A 16 -19.15 20.30 -19.98
N SER A 17 -19.61 19.11 -20.41
CA SER A 17 -18.92 17.85 -20.15
C SER A 17 -17.61 17.70 -20.92
N SER A 18 -17.50 18.27 -22.12
CA SER A 18 -16.26 18.26 -22.93
C SER A 18 -15.20 19.18 -22.35
N GLN A 19 -15.56 20.36 -21.90
CA GLN A 19 -14.63 21.33 -21.36
C GLN A 19 -14.01 20.87 -20.03
N SER A 20 -14.80 20.19 -19.17
CA SER A 20 -14.30 19.65 -17.89
C SER A 20 -13.33 18.48 -18.08
N ALA A 21 -13.47 17.67 -19.14
CA ALA A 21 -12.56 16.57 -19.44
C ALA A 21 -11.20 17.07 -19.93
N ASP A 22 -11.18 18.11 -20.79
CA ASP A 22 -9.96 18.74 -21.28
C ASP A 22 -9.20 19.42 -20.14
N ASP A 23 -9.89 20.08 -19.21
CA ASP A 23 -9.30 20.67 -18.00
C ASP A 23 -8.65 19.60 -17.11
N CYS A 24 -9.28 18.44 -16.95
CA CYS A 24 -8.72 17.34 -16.18
C CYS A 24 -7.46 16.75 -16.80
N MET A 25 -7.43 16.58 -18.13
CA MET A 25 -6.24 16.09 -18.84
C MET A 25 -5.09 17.11 -18.78
N SER A 26 -5.40 18.40 -18.89
CA SER A 26 -4.44 19.48 -18.74
C SER A 26 -3.82 19.48 -17.33
N ASN A 27 -4.66 19.49 -16.28
CA ASN A 27 -4.20 19.47 -14.89
C ASN A 27 -3.40 18.20 -14.57
N LEU A 28 -3.79 17.02 -15.08
CA LEU A 28 -3.03 15.79 -14.93
C LEU A 28 -1.63 15.91 -15.56
N SER A 29 -1.54 16.52 -16.73
CA SER A 29 -0.26 16.72 -17.44
C SER A 29 0.64 17.69 -16.67
N ILE A 30 0.11 18.84 -16.24
CA ILE A 30 0.82 19.85 -15.46
C ILE A 30 1.33 19.23 -14.14
N PHE A 31 0.45 18.53 -13.42
CA PHE A 31 0.82 17.78 -12.21
C PHE A 31 1.99 16.82 -12.47
N ALA A 32 1.88 15.98 -13.51
CA ALA A 32 2.89 14.99 -13.83
C ALA A 32 4.25 15.62 -14.20
N GLU A 33 4.27 16.76 -14.90
CA GLU A 33 5.51 17.48 -15.23
C GLU A 33 6.19 18.03 -13.96
N TYR A 34 5.47 18.72 -13.10
CA TYR A 34 6.03 19.21 -11.84
C TYR A 34 6.48 18.08 -10.92
N TYR A 35 5.70 16.99 -10.85
CA TYR A 35 6.08 15.82 -10.08
C TYR A 35 7.40 15.19 -10.54
N LYS A 36 7.62 15.04 -11.88
CA LYS A 36 8.86 14.48 -12.44
C LYS A 36 10.11 15.25 -12.02
N VAL A 37 10.00 16.56 -11.93
CA VAL A 37 11.10 17.44 -11.51
C VAL A 37 11.14 17.67 -9.99
N LYS A 38 10.29 16.97 -9.24
CA LYS A 38 10.15 17.06 -7.77
C LYS A 38 9.77 18.46 -7.25
N ASN A 39 9.15 19.28 -8.10
CA ASN A 39 8.55 20.55 -7.69
C ASN A 39 7.13 20.28 -7.14
N TYR A 40 7.07 19.72 -5.93
CA TYR A 40 5.82 19.26 -5.34
C TYR A 40 4.88 20.40 -4.96
N ASP A 41 5.40 21.56 -4.60
CA ASP A 41 4.57 22.74 -4.28
C ASP A 41 3.78 23.19 -5.51
N SER A 42 4.41 23.26 -6.67
CA SER A 42 3.73 23.61 -7.94
C SER A 42 2.86 22.45 -8.46
N ALA A 43 3.14 21.21 -8.07
CA ALA A 43 2.36 20.04 -8.44
C ALA A 43 1.04 19.93 -7.67
N TYR A 44 0.95 20.51 -6.46
CA TYR A 44 -0.13 20.25 -5.50
C TYR A 44 -1.50 20.74 -6.01
N GLU A 45 -1.61 21.98 -6.47
CA GLU A 45 -2.88 22.55 -6.91
C GLU A 45 -3.46 21.83 -8.15
N PRO A 46 -2.70 21.62 -9.26
CA PRO A 46 -3.17 20.82 -10.40
C PRO A 46 -3.57 19.38 -9.99
N TRP A 47 -2.84 18.77 -9.05
CA TRP A 47 -3.19 17.47 -8.53
C TRP A 47 -4.51 17.46 -7.77
N MET A 48 -4.75 18.44 -6.90
CA MET A 48 -6.00 18.56 -6.16
C MET A 48 -7.19 18.76 -7.09
N GLU A 49 -7.04 19.55 -8.16
CA GLU A 49 -8.08 19.76 -9.17
C GLU A 49 -8.44 18.45 -9.88
N VAL A 50 -7.45 17.68 -10.35
CA VAL A 50 -7.74 16.40 -11.03
C VAL A 50 -8.25 15.33 -10.08
N ARG A 51 -7.74 15.27 -8.84
CA ARG A 51 -8.21 14.35 -7.80
C ARG A 51 -9.69 14.58 -7.48
N LYS A 52 -10.10 15.84 -7.34
CA LYS A 52 -11.46 16.25 -7.00
C LYS A 52 -12.45 16.02 -8.16
N ASN A 53 -12.08 16.47 -9.35
CA ASN A 53 -13.00 16.55 -10.46
C ASN A 53 -13.01 15.30 -11.36
N CYS A 54 -11.88 14.58 -11.43
CA CYS A 54 -11.68 13.42 -12.30
C CYS A 54 -10.93 12.27 -11.60
N PRO A 55 -11.43 11.77 -10.45
CA PRO A 55 -10.70 10.81 -9.61
C PRO A 55 -10.42 9.48 -10.31
N LYS A 56 -11.17 9.13 -11.36
CA LYS A 56 -11.00 7.89 -12.15
C LYS A 56 -10.18 8.07 -13.42
N LEU A 57 -9.59 9.25 -13.63
CA LEU A 57 -8.89 9.55 -14.88
C LEU A 57 -7.59 8.75 -15.02
N ASN A 58 -6.79 8.69 -13.97
CA ASN A 58 -5.49 7.99 -14.01
C ASN A 58 -5.05 7.59 -12.60
N VAL A 59 -4.50 6.39 -12.45
CA VAL A 59 -3.96 5.88 -11.17
C VAL A 59 -2.78 6.74 -10.66
N ALA A 60 -2.11 7.49 -11.51
CA ALA A 60 -1.04 8.41 -11.13
C ALA A 60 -1.51 9.47 -10.11
N ILE A 61 -2.80 9.83 -10.10
CA ILE A 61 -3.41 10.70 -9.08
C ILE A 61 -3.09 10.17 -7.68
N TYR A 62 -3.18 8.85 -7.48
CA TYR A 62 -2.96 8.17 -6.20
C TYR A 62 -1.49 7.84 -5.97
N THR A 63 -0.82 7.23 -6.95
CA THR A 63 0.56 6.76 -6.78
C THR A 63 1.57 7.90 -6.65
N TYR A 64 1.38 9.00 -7.39
CA TYR A 64 2.23 10.19 -7.28
C TYR A 64 1.77 11.11 -6.15
N GLY A 65 0.45 11.24 -5.94
CA GLY A 65 -0.13 11.98 -4.83
C GLY A 65 0.36 11.47 -3.47
N LYS A 66 0.36 10.14 -3.28
CA LYS A 66 0.95 9.49 -2.12
C LYS A 66 2.37 9.98 -1.84
N ARG A 67 3.26 9.88 -2.83
CA ARG A 67 4.68 10.25 -2.67
C ARG A 67 4.87 11.75 -2.41
N MET A 68 4.03 12.56 -2.99
CA MET A 68 4.02 14.00 -2.76
C MET A 68 3.59 14.34 -1.33
N LEU A 69 2.51 13.73 -0.83
CA LEU A 69 2.08 13.89 0.56
C LEU A 69 3.10 13.36 1.56
N GLU A 70 3.72 12.20 1.29
CA GLU A 70 4.82 11.68 2.11
C GLU A 70 6.01 12.66 2.18
N ASN A 71 6.31 13.35 1.08
CA ASN A 71 7.33 14.40 1.07
C ASN A 71 6.91 15.60 1.92
N PHE A 72 5.67 16.09 1.77
CA PHE A 72 5.17 17.20 2.60
C PHE A 72 5.17 16.88 4.09
N ILE A 73 4.76 15.68 4.47
CA ILE A 73 4.85 15.21 5.86
C ILE A 73 6.30 15.28 6.35
N LYS A 74 7.21 14.73 5.57
CA LYS A 74 8.64 14.70 5.92
C LYS A 74 9.23 16.10 6.07
N GLU A 75 8.95 16.99 5.14
CA GLU A 75 9.47 18.38 5.18
C GLU A 75 8.82 19.18 6.33
N SER A 76 7.54 18.95 6.62
CA SER A 76 6.87 19.56 7.77
C SER A 76 7.49 19.09 9.10
N LEU A 77 7.71 17.78 9.27
CA LEU A 77 8.32 17.23 10.48
C LEU A 77 9.77 17.73 10.73
N LYS A 78 10.51 18.11 9.68
CA LYS A 78 11.85 18.72 9.84
C LYS A 78 11.80 20.11 10.51
N LYS A 79 10.64 20.80 10.47
CA LYS A 79 10.47 22.12 11.09
C LYS A 79 10.23 22.02 12.61
N GLY A 80 10.24 20.81 13.19
CA GLY A 80 9.94 20.60 14.61
C GLY A 80 8.51 21.00 14.95
N ASP A 81 8.34 21.67 16.09
CA ASP A 81 7.01 22.03 16.61
C ASP A 81 6.20 22.89 15.63
N ASP A 82 6.86 23.79 14.89
CA ASP A 82 6.21 24.68 13.92
C ASP A 82 5.58 23.89 12.73
N GLY A 83 6.07 22.70 12.45
CA GLY A 83 5.58 21.87 11.36
C GLY A 83 4.57 20.79 11.73
N ILE A 84 4.30 20.58 13.03
CA ILE A 84 3.44 19.48 13.51
C ILE A 84 2.00 19.59 12.97
N VAL A 85 1.45 20.79 12.90
CA VAL A 85 0.06 21.01 12.42
C VAL A 85 -0.04 20.65 10.94
N ASP A 86 0.90 21.12 10.12
CA ASP A 86 0.95 20.79 8.70
C ASP A 86 1.18 19.30 8.46
N ALA A 87 2.11 18.69 9.22
CA ALA A 87 2.36 17.26 9.14
C ALA A 87 1.10 16.44 9.42
N LYS A 88 0.35 16.77 10.49
CA LYS A 88 -0.92 16.09 10.81
C LYS A 88 -1.96 16.24 9.70
N LYS A 89 -2.08 17.43 9.12
CA LYS A 89 -2.99 17.68 7.99
C LYS A 89 -2.65 16.75 6.80
N TYR A 90 -1.38 16.70 6.40
CA TYR A 90 -0.95 15.83 5.29
C TYR A 90 -1.04 14.34 5.61
N GLN A 91 -0.86 13.94 6.88
CA GLN A 91 -1.07 12.55 7.32
C GLN A 91 -2.55 12.15 7.17
N GLN A 92 -3.48 13.00 7.58
CA GLN A 92 -4.92 12.74 7.40
C GLN A 92 -5.32 12.72 5.93
N ASP A 93 -4.77 13.63 5.13
CA ASP A 93 -5.02 13.66 3.67
C ASP A 93 -4.46 12.39 2.99
N LEU A 94 -3.31 11.90 3.43
CA LEU A 94 -2.74 10.65 2.93
C LEU A 94 -3.62 9.44 3.26
N LEU A 95 -4.19 9.35 4.45
CA LEU A 95 -5.16 8.30 4.79
C LEU A 95 -6.41 8.38 3.91
N GLY A 96 -6.95 9.58 3.71
CA GLY A 96 -8.09 9.82 2.82
C GLY A 96 -7.78 9.47 1.36
N LEU A 97 -6.55 9.74 0.90
CA LEU A 97 -6.11 9.39 -0.45
C LEU A 97 -6.13 7.86 -0.68
N TYR A 98 -5.79 7.05 0.32
CA TYR A 98 -5.89 5.59 0.22
C TYR A 98 -7.35 5.12 0.13
N ASP A 99 -8.27 5.75 0.87
CA ASP A 99 -9.69 5.43 0.80
C ASP A 99 -10.29 5.76 -0.59
N GLU A 100 -9.92 6.90 -1.14
CA GLU A 100 -10.29 7.29 -2.50
C GLU A 100 -9.67 6.36 -3.55
N TRP A 101 -8.40 5.95 -3.35
CA TRP A 101 -7.73 5.00 -4.25
C TRP A 101 -8.46 3.67 -4.28
N LEU A 102 -8.84 3.14 -3.12
CA LEU A 102 -9.59 1.90 -3.00
C LEU A 102 -10.93 1.95 -3.75
N ILE A 103 -11.63 3.09 -3.68
CA ILE A 103 -12.93 3.29 -4.36
C ILE A 103 -12.74 3.42 -5.88
N ASN A 104 -11.71 4.12 -6.32
CA ASN A 104 -11.58 4.51 -7.73
C ASN A 104 -10.75 3.53 -8.57
N PHE A 105 -9.76 2.84 -7.96
CA PHE A 105 -8.87 1.88 -8.62
C PHE A 105 -8.59 0.66 -7.73
N PRO A 106 -9.61 -0.17 -7.38
CA PRO A 106 -9.40 -1.42 -6.63
C PRO A 106 -8.65 -2.47 -7.45
N GLU A 107 -8.51 -2.22 -8.76
CA GLU A 107 -7.79 -3.06 -9.71
C GLU A 107 -6.81 -2.23 -10.53
N TYR A 108 -5.67 -2.81 -10.85
CA TYR A 108 -4.69 -2.22 -11.73
C TYR A 108 -4.13 -3.25 -12.71
N ARG A 109 -4.23 -2.96 -14.01
CA ARG A 109 -3.79 -3.85 -15.11
C ARG A 109 -4.39 -5.26 -15.04
N GLY A 110 -5.68 -5.35 -14.67
CA GLY A 110 -6.40 -6.61 -14.56
C GLY A 110 -6.07 -7.43 -13.31
N ARG A 111 -5.31 -6.85 -12.35
CA ARG A 111 -5.03 -7.46 -11.04
C ARG A 111 -5.73 -6.66 -9.95
N ARG A 112 -6.45 -7.35 -9.07
CA ARG A 112 -6.98 -6.77 -7.83
C ARG A 112 -5.79 -6.33 -6.95
N ILE A 113 -5.87 -5.14 -6.36
CA ILE A 113 -4.81 -4.55 -5.52
C ILE A 113 -5.35 -4.01 -4.20
N VAL A 114 -6.47 -4.52 -3.74
CA VAL A 114 -7.16 -4.09 -2.52
C VAL A 114 -6.30 -4.32 -1.29
N GLY A 115 -5.70 -5.50 -1.16
CA GLY A 115 -4.80 -5.85 -0.06
C GLY A 115 -3.56 -4.94 -0.02
N GLU A 116 -2.98 -4.63 -1.20
CA GLU A 116 -1.86 -3.69 -1.34
C GLU A 116 -2.25 -2.28 -0.84
N ILE A 117 -3.39 -1.75 -1.27
CA ILE A 117 -3.84 -0.41 -0.90
C ILE A 117 -4.11 -0.32 0.60
N ILE A 118 -4.90 -1.25 1.17
CA ILE A 118 -5.29 -1.21 2.57
C ILE A 118 -4.09 -1.48 3.49
N SER A 119 -3.20 -2.41 3.15
CA SER A 119 -2.01 -2.69 3.95
C SER A 119 -1.02 -1.52 3.95
N ASN A 120 -0.88 -0.81 2.83
CA ASN A 120 -0.08 0.42 2.79
C ASN A 120 -0.71 1.56 3.61
N LYS A 121 -2.06 1.67 3.65
CA LYS A 121 -2.76 2.58 4.57
C LYS A 121 -2.42 2.25 6.03
N ALA A 122 -2.54 0.98 6.42
CA ALA A 122 -2.18 0.52 7.76
C ALA A 122 -0.70 0.81 8.09
N GLN A 123 0.20 0.66 7.10
CA GLN A 123 1.61 1.00 7.26
C GLN A 123 1.83 2.48 7.58
N VAL A 124 1.10 3.40 6.95
CA VAL A 124 1.11 4.83 7.27
C VAL A 124 0.65 5.06 8.72
N MET A 125 -0.39 4.34 9.15
CA MET A 125 -0.87 4.44 10.55
C MET A 125 0.18 3.99 11.56
N VAL A 126 0.95 2.94 11.24
CA VAL A 126 2.12 2.48 12.05
C VAL A 126 3.22 3.53 12.07
N ASP A 127 3.65 3.99 10.88
CA ASP A 127 4.82 4.87 10.73
C ASP A 127 4.64 6.20 11.46
N TYR A 128 3.42 6.72 11.51
CA TYR A 128 3.09 8.00 12.15
C TYR A 128 2.30 7.88 13.46
N LYS A 129 2.02 6.67 13.93
CA LYS A 129 1.27 6.38 15.19
C LYS A 129 -0.11 7.07 15.19
N LEU A 130 -0.88 6.87 14.13
CA LEU A 130 -2.14 7.60 13.90
C LEU A 130 -3.37 6.97 14.56
N ALA A 131 -3.24 5.81 15.16
CA ALA A 131 -4.33 5.09 15.81
C ALA A 131 -3.80 4.14 16.90
N SER A 132 -4.70 3.53 17.65
CA SER A 132 -4.36 2.49 18.64
C SER A 132 -3.84 1.21 17.96
N THR A 133 -3.14 0.38 18.74
CA THR A 133 -2.64 -0.93 18.27
C THR A 133 -3.76 -1.78 17.67
N GLN A 134 -4.92 -1.83 18.34
CA GLN A 134 -6.08 -2.60 17.89
C GLN A 134 -6.67 -2.07 16.57
N GLU A 135 -6.80 -0.75 16.43
CA GLU A 135 -7.31 -0.15 15.18
C GLU A 135 -6.38 -0.42 14.00
N ILE A 136 -5.08 -0.28 14.20
CA ILE A 136 -4.07 -0.57 13.16
C ILE A 136 -4.12 -2.07 12.78
N TYR A 137 -4.21 -2.96 13.79
CA TYR A 137 -4.37 -4.39 13.53
C TYR A 137 -5.60 -4.69 12.68
N ASN A 138 -6.75 -4.10 13.00
CA ASN A 138 -7.99 -4.30 12.26
C ASN A 138 -7.88 -3.89 10.79
N VAL A 139 -7.14 -2.82 10.49
CA VAL A 139 -6.91 -2.39 9.10
C VAL A 139 -6.02 -3.39 8.35
N PHE A 140 -4.95 -3.89 8.97
CA PHE A 140 -4.12 -4.95 8.37
C PHE A 140 -4.91 -6.25 8.17
N ASP A 141 -5.69 -6.66 9.16
CA ASP A 141 -6.51 -7.87 9.13
C ASP A 141 -7.58 -7.80 8.02
N THR A 142 -8.17 -6.62 7.84
CA THR A 142 -9.07 -6.34 6.71
C THR A 142 -8.33 -6.49 5.37
N ALA A 143 -7.15 -5.91 5.22
CA ALA A 143 -6.35 -6.03 4.01
C ALA A 143 -6.06 -7.50 3.66
N TYR A 144 -5.69 -8.29 4.66
CA TYR A 144 -5.33 -9.69 4.50
C TYR A 144 -6.54 -10.56 4.14
N LYS A 145 -7.69 -10.33 4.78
CA LYS A 145 -8.93 -11.06 4.52
C LYS A 145 -9.57 -10.71 3.18
N GLU A 146 -9.54 -9.42 2.81
CA GLU A 146 -10.16 -8.94 1.57
C GLU A 146 -9.40 -9.35 0.31
N ASP A 147 -8.06 -9.30 0.36
CA ASP A 147 -7.22 -9.65 -0.79
C ASP A 147 -5.80 -10.03 -0.35
N ARG A 148 -5.68 -11.25 0.24
CA ARG A 148 -4.40 -11.83 0.66
C ARG A 148 -3.37 -11.83 -0.49
N SER A 149 -3.84 -12.04 -1.72
CA SER A 149 -2.97 -12.21 -2.88
C SER A 149 -2.18 -10.95 -3.23
N SER A 150 -2.75 -9.76 -3.00
CA SER A 150 -2.08 -8.48 -3.24
C SER A 150 -1.44 -7.88 -1.98
N PHE A 151 -1.61 -8.50 -0.81
CA PHE A 151 -0.89 -8.14 0.41
C PHE A 151 0.48 -8.85 0.42
N ASP A 152 1.41 -8.35 -0.39
CA ASP A 152 2.73 -8.96 -0.66
C ASP A 152 3.93 -8.04 -0.39
N ASP A 153 3.71 -6.78 0.03
CA ASP A 153 4.80 -5.89 0.45
C ASP A 153 5.38 -6.38 1.80
N PRO A 154 6.70 -6.66 1.86
CA PRO A 154 7.31 -7.28 3.02
C PRO A 154 7.28 -6.41 4.29
N LYS A 155 7.31 -5.07 4.19
CA LYS A 155 7.28 -4.20 5.37
C LYS A 155 5.88 -4.17 6.02
N PRO A 156 4.78 -3.93 5.28
CA PRO A 156 3.42 -4.06 5.80
C PRO A 156 3.13 -5.46 6.37
N LEU A 157 3.53 -6.53 5.67
CA LEU A 157 3.31 -7.90 6.12
C LEU A 157 4.02 -8.19 7.46
N TYR A 158 5.26 -7.75 7.61
CA TYR A 158 5.98 -7.84 8.88
C TYR A 158 5.33 -7.02 10.00
N ASN A 159 4.88 -5.80 9.70
CA ASN A 159 4.23 -4.95 10.68
C ASN A 159 2.84 -5.45 11.07
N TYR A 160 2.14 -6.16 10.20
CA TYR A 160 0.89 -6.85 10.56
C TYR A 160 1.13 -7.83 11.71
N PHE A 161 2.15 -8.67 11.62
CA PHE A 161 2.54 -9.54 12.74
C PHE A 161 3.00 -8.74 13.96
N LYS A 162 3.85 -7.72 13.80
CA LYS A 162 4.37 -6.91 14.93
C LYS A 162 3.26 -6.23 15.71
N VAL A 163 2.25 -5.70 15.04
CA VAL A 163 1.11 -5.06 15.70
C VAL A 163 0.30 -6.10 16.48
N TYR A 164 0.10 -7.30 15.93
CA TYR A 164 -0.54 -8.40 16.66
C TYR A 164 0.28 -8.86 17.84
N PHE A 165 1.58 -8.97 17.69
CA PHE A 165 2.50 -9.27 18.79
C PHE A 165 2.47 -8.21 19.89
N GLN A 166 2.25 -6.94 19.53
CA GLN A 166 2.07 -5.89 20.54
C GLN A 166 0.76 -6.07 21.32
N LEU A 167 -0.34 -6.48 20.68
CA LEU A 167 -1.59 -6.86 21.37
C LEU A 167 -1.38 -8.01 22.35
N TYR A 168 -0.54 -8.98 22.00
CA TYR A 168 -0.13 -10.04 22.92
C TYR A 168 0.62 -9.47 24.14
N LYS A 169 1.58 -8.58 23.95
CA LYS A 169 2.29 -7.91 25.06
C LYS A 169 1.37 -7.04 25.93
N GLU A 170 0.29 -6.54 25.36
CA GLU A 170 -0.76 -5.79 26.06
C GLU A 170 -1.79 -6.71 26.75
N GLY A 171 -1.67 -8.05 26.60
CA GLY A 171 -2.56 -9.04 27.19
C GLY A 171 -3.92 -9.18 26.49
N SER A 172 -4.06 -8.63 25.28
CA SER A 172 -5.31 -8.66 24.50
C SER A 172 -5.48 -9.93 23.68
N VAL A 173 -4.42 -10.68 23.43
CA VAL A 173 -4.41 -11.96 22.72
C VAL A 173 -3.53 -12.96 23.44
N THR A 174 -3.79 -14.25 23.22
CA THR A 174 -3.11 -15.37 23.88
C THR A 174 -1.82 -15.77 23.17
N MET A 175 -1.01 -16.60 23.82
CA MET A 175 0.18 -17.19 23.22
C MET A 175 -0.16 -18.10 22.04
N GLU A 176 -1.25 -18.86 22.11
CA GLU A 176 -1.72 -19.74 21.04
C GLU A 176 -2.04 -18.92 19.78
N GLU A 177 -2.84 -17.85 19.93
CA GLU A 177 -3.19 -16.95 18.82
C GLU A 177 -1.97 -16.28 18.18
N ILE A 178 -0.90 -16.02 18.95
CA ILE A 178 0.37 -15.51 18.42
C ILE A 178 1.08 -16.56 17.55
N PHE A 179 1.10 -17.85 17.97
CA PHE A 179 1.70 -18.90 17.15
C PHE A 179 0.92 -19.14 15.88
N ASP A 180 -0.41 -19.15 15.93
CA ASP A 180 -1.28 -19.27 14.74
C ASP A 180 -1.04 -18.12 13.76
N LYS A 181 -0.98 -16.89 14.29
CA LYS A 181 -0.71 -15.70 13.44
C LYS A 181 0.72 -15.73 12.87
N TYR A 182 1.69 -16.24 13.62
CA TYR A 182 3.05 -16.42 13.11
C TYR A 182 3.08 -17.41 11.95
N GLU A 183 2.41 -18.56 12.06
CA GLU A 183 2.34 -19.57 10.99
C GLU A 183 1.68 -18.96 9.74
N GLU A 184 0.53 -18.32 9.90
CA GLU A 184 -0.21 -17.65 8.81
C GLU A 184 0.67 -16.64 8.05
N ILE A 185 1.41 -15.79 8.76
CA ILE A 185 2.22 -14.74 8.14
C ILE A 185 3.54 -15.30 7.58
N SER A 186 4.12 -16.31 8.23
CA SER A 186 5.32 -17.01 7.72
C SER A 186 5.03 -17.70 6.40
N GLU A 187 3.91 -18.44 6.31
CA GLU A 187 3.46 -19.06 5.06
C GLU A 187 3.29 -18.01 3.96
N ARG A 188 2.68 -16.87 4.27
CA ARG A 188 2.53 -15.80 3.29
C ARG A 188 3.88 -15.24 2.81
N PHE A 189 4.85 -15.07 3.70
CA PHE A 189 6.22 -14.69 3.29
C PHE A 189 6.86 -15.72 2.37
N GLU A 190 6.71 -17.01 2.67
CA GLU A 190 7.26 -18.09 1.84
C GLU A 190 6.64 -18.10 0.45
N GLU A 191 5.31 -17.92 0.33
CA GLU A 191 4.63 -17.78 -0.96
C GLU A 191 5.16 -16.59 -1.78
N VAL A 192 5.37 -15.44 -1.13
CA VAL A 192 5.89 -14.22 -1.77
C VAL A 192 7.32 -14.43 -2.25
N ILE A 193 8.17 -15.05 -1.43
CA ILE A 193 9.57 -15.36 -1.77
C ILE A 193 9.62 -16.36 -2.94
N ASP A 194 8.82 -17.42 -2.89
CA ASP A 194 8.72 -18.42 -3.96
C ASP A 194 8.23 -17.78 -5.28
N GLY A 195 7.25 -16.90 -5.20
CA GLY A 195 6.76 -16.15 -6.34
C GLY A 195 7.86 -15.32 -7.03
N TYR A 196 8.66 -14.59 -6.26
CA TYR A 196 9.80 -13.82 -6.80
C TYR A 196 10.90 -14.73 -7.32
N SER A 197 11.22 -15.82 -6.62
CA SER A 197 12.22 -16.80 -7.04
C SER A 197 11.88 -17.43 -8.38
N LYS A 198 10.64 -17.88 -8.56
CA LYS A 198 10.16 -18.45 -9.83
C LYS A 198 10.25 -17.45 -11.00
N GLN A 199 9.97 -16.18 -10.77
CA GLN A 199 10.10 -15.16 -11.81
C GLN A 199 11.57 -14.84 -12.12
N LEU A 200 12.41 -14.81 -11.09
CA LEU A 200 13.84 -14.58 -11.23
C LEU A 200 14.51 -15.71 -12.02
N ASP A 201 14.19 -16.97 -11.70
CA ASP A 201 14.71 -18.16 -12.38
C ASP A 201 14.37 -18.16 -13.87
N LYS A 202 13.17 -17.74 -14.27
CA LYS A 202 12.81 -17.61 -15.69
C LYS A 202 13.73 -16.63 -16.43
N ILE A 203 14.06 -15.51 -15.80
CA ILE A 203 14.92 -14.48 -16.39
C ILE A 203 16.36 -14.97 -16.45
N ILE A 204 16.85 -15.63 -15.41
CA ILE A 204 18.20 -16.20 -15.34
C ILE A 204 18.37 -17.28 -16.41
N LYS A 205 17.45 -18.23 -16.54
CA LYS A 205 17.49 -19.28 -17.59
C LYS A 205 17.54 -18.70 -19.00
N LYS A 206 16.81 -17.61 -19.25
CA LYS A 206 16.86 -16.91 -20.53
C LYS A 206 18.24 -16.32 -20.80
N GLU A 207 18.87 -15.70 -19.80
CA GLU A 207 20.21 -15.13 -19.88
C GLU A 207 21.27 -16.21 -20.09
N GLU A 208 21.21 -17.31 -19.33
CA GLU A 208 22.10 -18.48 -19.47
C GLU A 208 22.01 -19.16 -20.83
N SER A 209 20.85 -19.11 -21.49
CA SER A 209 20.69 -19.60 -22.89
C SER A 209 21.31 -18.67 -23.94
N GLY A 210 21.99 -17.58 -23.51
CA GLY A 210 22.63 -16.62 -24.40
C GLY A 210 21.68 -15.60 -25.01
N GLN A 211 20.43 -15.54 -24.56
CA GLN A 211 19.45 -14.57 -25.04
C GLN A 211 19.62 -13.24 -24.33
N LYS A 212 19.61 -12.15 -25.09
CA LYS A 212 19.71 -10.79 -24.54
C LYS A 212 18.40 -10.41 -23.82
N LEU A 213 18.54 -9.93 -22.58
CA LEU A 213 17.40 -9.39 -21.83
C LEU A 213 16.96 -8.03 -22.38
N SER A 214 15.67 -7.79 -22.46
CA SER A 214 15.10 -6.46 -22.68
C SER A 214 15.36 -5.57 -21.45
N SER A 215 15.27 -4.26 -21.62
CA SER A 215 15.37 -3.29 -20.51
C SER A 215 14.36 -3.57 -19.38
N ARG A 216 13.15 -4.03 -19.76
CA ARG A 216 12.10 -4.41 -18.80
C ARG A 216 12.49 -5.67 -18.02
N GLU A 217 13.02 -6.69 -18.67
CA GLU A 217 13.47 -7.93 -18.00
C GLU A 217 14.65 -7.65 -17.07
N SER A 218 15.60 -6.82 -17.47
CA SER A 218 16.72 -6.40 -16.63
C SER A 218 16.25 -5.63 -15.39
N SER A 219 15.27 -4.74 -15.54
CA SER A 219 14.62 -4.03 -14.42
C SER A 219 13.87 -4.99 -13.49
N ASN A 220 13.12 -5.95 -14.05
CA ASN A 220 12.38 -6.95 -13.29
C ASN A 220 13.33 -7.88 -12.52
N LYS A 221 14.44 -8.34 -13.16
CA LYS A 221 15.47 -9.14 -12.48
C LYS A 221 15.95 -8.47 -11.20
N ARG A 222 16.28 -7.19 -11.31
CA ARG A 222 16.71 -6.40 -10.14
C ARG A 222 15.61 -6.26 -9.09
N ALA A 223 14.39 -5.94 -9.50
CA ALA A 223 13.26 -5.76 -8.60
C ALA A 223 12.91 -7.04 -7.84
N TYR A 224 12.83 -8.19 -8.53
CA TYR A 224 12.56 -9.49 -7.92
C TYR A 224 13.66 -9.89 -6.92
N GLY A 225 14.95 -9.66 -7.27
CA GLY A 225 16.05 -9.93 -6.36
C GLY A 225 15.98 -9.09 -5.09
N ILE A 226 15.72 -7.79 -5.21
CA ILE A 226 15.55 -6.88 -4.06
C ILE A 226 14.37 -7.30 -3.19
N ASN A 227 13.21 -7.57 -3.80
CA ASN A 227 11.99 -7.92 -3.06
C ASN A 227 12.11 -9.29 -2.37
N SER A 228 12.69 -10.29 -3.03
CA SER A 228 12.97 -11.60 -2.43
C SER A 228 13.91 -11.48 -1.22
N THR A 229 14.98 -10.69 -1.34
CA THR A 229 15.93 -10.43 -0.24
C THR A 229 15.25 -9.69 0.92
N ALA A 230 14.44 -8.69 0.62
CA ALA A 230 13.69 -7.95 1.62
C ALA A 230 12.71 -8.86 2.37
N SER A 231 11.92 -9.67 1.63
CA SER A 231 10.97 -10.63 2.20
C SER A 231 11.67 -11.64 3.11
N SER A 232 12.79 -12.22 2.66
CA SER A 232 13.59 -13.17 3.47
C SER A 232 14.15 -12.52 4.73
N THR A 233 14.56 -11.25 4.66
CA THR A 233 15.05 -10.50 5.81
C THR A 233 13.95 -10.25 6.83
N TYR A 234 12.76 -9.86 6.39
CA TYR A 234 11.61 -9.65 7.30
C TYR A 234 11.12 -10.96 7.90
N LEU A 235 11.07 -12.05 7.14
CA LEU A 235 10.75 -13.38 7.66
C LEU A 235 11.77 -13.80 8.74
N LYS A 236 13.06 -13.60 8.52
CA LYS A 236 14.09 -13.87 9.54
C LYS A 236 13.86 -13.05 10.82
N ASN A 237 13.48 -11.78 10.68
CA ASN A 237 13.17 -10.91 11.82
C ASN A 237 11.92 -11.38 12.58
N LEU A 238 10.90 -11.84 11.85
CA LEU A 238 9.69 -12.42 12.41
C LEU A 238 10.02 -13.69 13.21
N ASN A 239 10.83 -14.61 12.63
CA ASN A 239 11.30 -15.82 13.31
C ASN A 239 12.08 -15.48 14.59
N ALA A 240 12.88 -14.42 14.59
CA ALA A 240 13.61 -13.97 15.77
C ALA A 240 12.72 -13.42 16.88
N ILE A 241 11.54 -12.87 16.56
CA ILE A 241 10.55 -12.46 17.56
C ILE A 241 9.96 -13.70 18.23
N ILE A 242 9.43 -14.65 17.45
CA ILE A 242 8.74 -15.80 17.99
C ILE A 242 9.68 -16.76 18.73
N ALA A 243 10.93 -16.87 18.30
CA ALA A 243 11.93 -17.70 18.96
C ALA A 243 12.18 -17.29 20.42
N LYS A 244 12.02 -16.00 20.76
CA LYS A 244 12.14 -15.52 22.15
C LYS A 244 10.96 -15.93 23.01
N GLU A 245 9.82 -16.14 22.43
CA GLU A 245 8.60 -16.60 23.13
C GLU A 245 8.50 -18.14 23.16
N SER A 246 9.27 -18.87 22.34
CA SER A 246 9.28 -20.33 22.24
C SER A 246 10.08 -20.97 23.39
N THR A 247 9.70 -20.65 24.63
CA THR A 247 10.31 -21.23 25.85
C THR A 247 9.52 -22.44 26.32
N CYS A 248 10.16 -23.32 27.13
CA CYS A 248 9.46 -24.45 27.74
C CYS A 248 8.26 -23.98 28.56
N GLU A 249 8.37 -22.86 29.26
CA GLU A 249 7.29 -22.26 30.05
C GLU A 249 6.07 -21.95 29.22
N ASN A 250 6.27 -21.38 28.02
CA ASN A 250 5.22 -20.99 27.09
C ASN A 250 4.65 -22.17 26.29
N LEU A 251 5.49 -23.12 25.89
CA LEU A 251 5.10 -24.22 24.99
C LEU A 251 4.46 -25.39 25.68
N ILE A 252 4.89 -25.73 26.93
CA ILE A 252 4.34 -26.87 27.66
C ILE A 252 2.83 -26.77 27.91
N PRO A 253 2.28 -25.62 28.33
CA PRO A 253 0.84 -25.48 28.50
C PRO A 253 0.06 -25.69 27.20
N LEU A 254 0.55 -25.16 26.07
CA LEU A 254 -0.07 -25.32 24.73
C LEU A 254 -0.05 -26.80 24.32
N TYR A 255 1.08 -27.47 24.47
CA TYR A 255 1.21 -28.89 24.14
C TYR A 255 0.25 -29.77 24.98
N ARG A 256 0.12 -29.48 26.27
CA ARG A 256 -0.80 -30.22 27.16
C ARG A 256 -2.26 -29.99 26.78
N LYS A 257 -2.63 -28.77 26.39
CA LYS A 257 -3.99 -28.46 25.93
C LYS A 257 -4.32 -29.29 24.69
N ASN A 258 -3.46 -29.27 23.66
CA ASN A 258 -3.67 -29.99 22.41
C ASN A 258 -3.66 -31.52 22.55
N LEU A 259 -3.11 -32.07 23.63
CA LEU A 259 -3.22 -33.50 23.92
C LEU A 259 -4.52 -33.89 24.65
N ALA A 260 -5.24 -32.92 25.20
CA ALA A 260 -6.47 -33.15 25.94
C ALA A 260 -7.74 -32.98 25.07
N GLU A 261 -7.61 -32.42 23.89
CA GLU A 261 -8.63 -32.33 22.82
C GLU A 261 -8.56 -33.57 21.91
#